data_235d2f976d9e16e035ef8b83dbb6f4c8
#
_entry.id   235d2f976d9e16e035ef8b83dbb6f4c8
#
_cell.length_a   1.000
_cell.length_b   1.000
_cell.length_c   1.000
_cell.angle_alpha   90.00
_cell.angle_beta   90.00
_cell.angle_gamma   90.00
#
_symmetry.space_group_name_H-M   'P 1'
#
loop_
_entity.id
_entity.type
_entity.pdbx_description
1 polymer ?
#
loop_
_entity_poly.entity_id
_entity_poly.type
_entity_poly.pdbx_seq_one_letter_code
_entity_poly.pdbx_strand_id
1 'polypeptide(L)'
;LAGNIDESLILEDEDDTFLLFLTPVIERYLNTLRVKMSDHDKISNELKLESLWVNYQKQHEFNPNHNHFGLMSFVIWMKIPTDWREQHEIPFAKNSNHPVTSDFQFTYTDIIGHVQDYSIPMDSDKEGVMLLFPSRLRHQVYPFYNCDEQRISISGNIVRS
;
A
#
# COMPACT_ATOMS: atom_id res chain seq x y z
N LEU A 1 -10.60 2.49 -9.25
CA LEU A 1 -9.15 2.52 -9.08
C LEU A 1 -8.60 3.90 -9.41
N ALA A 2 -7.71 4.41 -8.57
CA ALA A 2 -7.12 5.74 -8.77
C ALA A 2 -6.02 5.77 -9.83
N GLY A 3 -5.63 4.62 -10.38
CA GLY A 3 -4.40 4.45 -11.12
C GLY A 3 -4.53 4.15 -12.60
N ASN A 4 -3.44 4.33 -13.30
CA ASN A 4 -3.21 3.88 -14.66
C ASN A 4 -2.61 2.46 -14.64
N ILE A 5 -3.30 1.51 -13.98
CA ILE A 5 -3.01 0.09 -14.03
C ILE A 5 -4.17 -0.55 -14.78
N ASP A 6 -3.88 -1.12 -15.94
CA ASP A 6 -4.90 -1.66 -16.84
C ASP A 6 -5.53 -2.94 -16.30
N GLU A 7 -4.75 -3.76 -15.61
CA GLU A 7 -5.16 -5.08 -15.18
C GLU A 7 -5.30 -5.14 -13.65
N SER A 8 -6.54 -5.26 -13.18
CA SER A 8 -6.87 -5.44 -11.78
C SER A 8 -8.08 -6.36 -11.65
N LEU A 9 -7.99 -7.32 -10.73
CA LEU A 9 -9.05 -8.30 -10.46
C LEU A 9 -9.56 -8.13 -9.04
N ILE A 10 -10.88 -8.11 -8.89
CA ILE A 10 -11.52 -8.16 -7.57
C ILE A 10 -11.44 -9.58 -7.03
N LEU A 11 -11.09 -9.72 -5.77
CA LEU A 11 -11.10 -10.97 -5.03
C LEU A 11 -12.24 -10.95 -4.02
N GLU A 12 -12.81 -12.11 -3.75
CA GLU A 12 -13.83 -12.31 -2.73
C GLU A 12 -13.23 -13.08 -1.55
N ASP A 13 -13.53 -12.66 -0.32
CA ASP A 13 -13.12 -13.34 0.92
C ASP A 13 -14.35 -14.05 1.50
N GLU A 14 -14.84 -15.08 0.80
CA GLU A 14 -16.10 -15.75 1.08
C GLU A 14 -16.20 -16.29 2.52
N ASP A 15 -15.08 -16.71 3.11
CA ASP A 15 -15.00 -17.31 4.45
C ASP A 15 -14.46 -16.35 5.51
N ASP A 16 -14.35 -15.05 5.23
CA ASP A 16 -13.71 -14.05 6.10
C ASP A 16 -12.28 -14.41 6.54
N THR A 17 -11.62 -15.32 5.81
CA THR A 17 -10.29 -15.83 6.18
C THR A 17 -9.25 -14.71 6.22
N PHE A 18 -9.29 -13.82 5.24
CA PHE A 18 -8.38 -12.69 5.16
C PHE A 18 -8.64 -11.67 6.28
N LEU A 19 -9.90 -11.38 6.54
CA LEU A 19 -10.31 -10.49 7.64
C LEU A 19 -9.90 -11.06 8.99
N LEU A 20 -10.09 -12.36 9.24
CA LEU A 20 -9.69 -13.03 10.48
C LEU A 20 -8.17 -12.97 10.69
N PHE A 21 -7.39 -13.08 9.61
CA PHE A 21 -5.94 -12.91 9.66
C PHE A 21 -5.53 -11.46 9.98
N LEU A 22 -6.22 -10.46 9.41
CA LEU A 22 -5.88 -9.05 9.57
C LEU A 22 -6.31 -8.46 10.92
N THR A 23 -7.38 -8.95 11.52
CA THR A 23 -7.95 -8.42 12.77
C THR A 23 -6.91 -8.28 13.89
N PRO A 24 -6.14 -9.31 14.28
CA PRO A 24 -5.14 -9.17 15.34
C PRO A 24 -3.99 -8.22 14.99
N VAL A 25 -3.66 -8.08 13.70
CA VAL A 25 -2.64 -7.14 13.23
C VAL A 25 -3.12 -5.70 13.39
N ILE A 26 -4.38 -5.43 13.05
CA ILE A 26 -5.02 -4.12 13.22
C ILE A 26 -5.12 -3.75 14.69
N GLU A 27 -5.57 -4.67 15.53
CA GLU A 27 -5.65 -4.47 16.98
C GLU A 27 -4.28 -4.12 17.58
N ARG A 28 -3.23 -4.85 17.18
CA ARG A 28 -1.86 -4.56 17.61
C ARG A 28 -1.40 -3.18 17.15
N TYR A 29 -1.69 -2.80 15.91
CA TYR A 29 -1.34 -1.48 15.37
C TYR A 29 -2.02 -0.37 16.18
N LEU A 30 -3.32 -0.45 16.41
CA LEU A 30 -4.08 0.54 17.16
C LEU A 30 -3.63 0.64 18.63
N ASN A 31 -3.33 -0.48 19.25
CA ASN A 31 -2.77 -0.53 20.62
C ASN A 31 -1.38 0.14 20.68
N THR A 32 -0.54 -0.04 19.66
CA THR A 32 0.79 0.58 19.59
C THR A 32 0.70 2.10 19.51
N LEU A 33 -0.27 2.63 18.80
CA LEU A 33 -0.53 4.07 18.70
C LEU A 33 -1.13 4.66 19.98
N ARG A 34 -1.39 3.85 21.03
CA ARG A 34 -2.08 4.26 22.27
C ARG A 34 -3.38 5.01 21.98
N VAL A 35 -4.05 4.68 20.89
CA VAL A 35 -5.41 5.12 20.65
C VAL A 35 -6.25 4.45 21.73
N LYS A 36 -6.57 5.20 22.79
CA LYS A 36 -7.56 4.76 23.79
C LYS A 36 -8.90 4.71 23.08
N MET A 37 -9.26 3.54 22.63
CA MET A 37 -10.63 3.29 22.24
C MET A 37 -11.45 3.18 23.52
N SER A 38 -12.63 3.79 23.53
CA SER A 38 -13.54 3.66 24.68
C SER A 38 -13.86 2.19 24.89
N ASP A 39 -14.18 1.78 26.14
CA ASP A 39 -14.52 0.39 26.50
C ASP A 39 -15.71 -0.19 25.69
N HIS A 40 -16.44 0.65 24.95
CA HIS A 40 -17.51 0.27 24.03
C HIS A 40 -17.00 -0.13 22.64
N ASP A 41 -15.75 0.17 22.30
CA ASP A 41 -15.16 -0.09 20.99
C ASP A 41 -14.32 -1.38 21.01
N LYS A 42 -14.95 -2.53 21.23
CA LYS A 42 -14.31 -3.82 20.88
C LYS A 42 -14.27 -3.92 19.37
N ILE A 43 -13.09 -3.63 18.81
CA ILE A 43 -12.86 -3.54 17.36
C ILE A 43 -13.20 -4.83 16.63
N SER A 44 -12.98 -5.98 17.28
CA SER A 44 -13.07 -7.30 16.65
C SER A 44 -14.44 -7.69 16.09
N ASN A 45 -15.53 -7.06 16.56
CA ASN A 45 -16.88 -7.40 16.11
C ASN A 45 -17.45 -6.40 15.08
N GLU A 46 -16.64 -5.41 14.66
CA GLU A 46 -17.09 -4.30 13.82
C GLU A 46 -16.23 -4.08 12.57
N LEU A 47 -15.26 -4.95 12.32
CA LEU A 47 -14.43 -4.85 11.12
C LEU A 47 -15.04 -5.63 9.97
N LYS A 48 -14.99 -5.01 8.79
CA LYS A 48 -15.39 -5.62 7.53
C LYS A 48 -14.32 -5.34 6.47
N LEU A 49 -13.96 -6.36 5.72
CA LEU A 49 -13.18 -6.22 4.50
C LEU A 49 -14.12 -5.70 3.40
N GLU A 50 -14.01 -4.41 3.09
CA GLU A 50 -14.90 -3.74 2.13
C GLU A 50 -14.50 -4.05 0.70
N SER A 51 -13.21 -4.19 0.44
CA SER A 51 -12.68 -4.48 -0.88
C SER A 51 -11.36 -5.23 -0.79
N LEU A 52 -11.17 -6.16 -1.68
CA LEU A 52 -9.95 -6.94 -1.89
C LEU A 52 -9.70 -7.06 -3.38
N TRP A 53 -8.48 -6.75 -3.84
CA TRP A 53 -8.15 -6.83 -5.26
C TRP A 53 -6.68 -7.15 -5.48
N VAL A 54 -6.35 -7.71 -6.64
CA VAL A 54 -4.99 -7.89 -7.12
C VAL A 54 -4.73 -6.95 -8.28
N ASN A 55 -3.56 -6.31 -8.29
CA ASN A 55 -3.05 -5.49 -9.38
C ASN A 55 -1.91 -6.21 -10.09
N TYR A 56 -1.93 -6.17 -11.41
CA TYR A 56 -0.88 -6.64 -12.29
C TYR A 56 -0.27 -5.45 -13.02
N GLN A 57 0.62 -4.73 -12.34
CA GLN A 57 1.25 -3.51 -12.86
C GLN A 57 2.31 -3.85 -13.89
N LYS A 58 2.19 -3.31 -15.10
CA LYS A 58 3.22 -3.34 -16.16
C LYS A 58 4.16 -2.15 -16.01
N GLN A 59 5.30 -2.21 -16.70
CA GLN A 59 6.19 -1.04 -16.78
C GLN A 59 5.43 0.19 -17.32
N HIS A 60 5.83 1.39 -16.86
CA HIS A 60 5.20 2.69 -17.13
C HIS A 60 3.85 2.94 -16.44
N GLU A 61 3.19 1.91 -15.94
CA GLU A 61 1.96 2.07 -15.16
C GLU A 61 2.26 2.54 -13.73
N PHE A 62 1.33 3.29 -13.14
CA PHE A 62 1.50 3.89 -11.83
C PHE A 62 0.16 4.13 -11.13
N ASN A 63 0.18 4.31 -9.81
CA ASN A 63 -0.93 4.88 -9.06
C ASN A 63 -0.55 6.30 -8.62
N PRO A 64 -1.30 7.34 -9.02
CA PRO A 64 -1.04 8.70 -8.57
C PRO A 64 -1.29 8.84 -7.07
N ASN A 65 -0.85 9.96 -6.49
CA ASN A 65 -1.05 10.24 -5.09
C ASN A 65 -2.55 10.29 -4.72
N HIS A 66 -3.01 9.32 -3.92
CA HIS A 66 -4.41 9.13 -3.54
C HIS A 66 -4.54 8.64 -2.10
N ASN A 67 -5.75 8.51 -1.63
CA ASN A 67 -6.11 7.84 -0.37
C ASN A 67 -7.42 7.06 -0.55
N HIS A 68 -7.80 6.31 0.47
CA HIS A 68 -9.03 5.53 0.47
C HIS A 68 -10.00 5.98 1.56
N PHE A 69 -11.25 5.55 1.44
CA PHE A 69 -12.20 5.57 2.54
C PHE A 69 -11.98 4.35 3.42
N GLY A 70 -12.41 4.43 4.69
CA GLY A 70 -12.32 3.33 5.63
C GLY A 70 -11.41 3.61 6.82
N LEU A 71 -11.16 2.56 7.57
CA LEU A 71 -10.31 2.58 8.76
C LEU A 71 -8.85 2.34 8.39
N MET A 72 -8.58 1.21 7.75
CA MET A 72 -7.24 0.76 7.37
C MET A 72 -7.23 0.32 5.91
N SER A 73 -6.09 0.52 5.26
CA SER A 73 -5.76 -0.07 3.97
C SER A 73 -4.50 -0.91 4.11
N PHE A 74 -4.35 -1.87 3.23
CA PHE A 74 -3.13 -2.67 3.17
C PHE A 74 -2.73 -2.95 1.73
N VAL A 75 -1.44 -3.26 1.56
CA VAL A 75 -0.86 -3.81 0.34
C VAL A 75 0.13 -4.90 0.69
N ILE A 76 0.10 -6.00 -0.06
CA ILE A 76 1.06 -7.11 0.02
C ILE A 76 1.67 -7.27 -1.37
N TRP A 77 2.98 -7.21 -1.47
CA TRP A 77 3.65 -7.48 -2.74
C TRP A 77 3.90 -8.97 -2.91
N MET A 78 3.35 -9.53 -3.98
CA MET A 78 3.49 -10.94 -4.34
C MET A 78 4.64 -11.18 -5.30
N LYS A 79 4.94 -10.18 -6.14
CA LYS A 79 6.05 -10.21 -7.09
C LYS A 79 6.56 -8.81 -7.36
N ILE A 80 7.88 -8.63 -7.32
CA ILE A 80 8.57 -7.38 -7.66
C ILE A 80 9.70 -7.72 -8.63
N PRO A 81 9.51 -7.53 -9.94
CA PRO A 81 10.44 -8.01 -10.96
C PRO A 81 11.67 -7.11 -11.16
N THR A 82 11.77 -5.99 -10.44
CA THR A 82 12.82 -4.97 -10.60
C THR A 82 13.57 -4.74 -9.30
N ASP A 83 14.81 -4.28 -9.40
CA ASP A 83 15.60 -3.79 -8.26
C ASP A 83 15.60 -2.26 -8.28
N TRP A 84 15.24 -1.62 -7.16
CA TRP A 84 15.20 -0.16 -7.05
C TRP A 84 16.56 0.49 -7.34
N ARG A 85 17.70 -0.20 -7.06
CA ARG A 85 19.03 0.32 -7.32
C ARG A 85 19.26 0.53 -8.81
N GLU A 86 18.81 -0.41 -9.64
CA GLU A 86 18.85 -0.30 -11.09
C GLU A 86 17.86 0.77 -11.59
N GLN A 87 16.66 0.81 -11.00
CA GLN A 87 15.63 1.77 -11.38
C GLN A 87 16.02 3.22 -11.08
N HIS A 88 16.69 3.49 -9.98
CA HIS A 88 17.18 4.83 -9.62
C HIS A 88 18.36 5.28 -10.49
N GLU A 89 19.11 4.37 -11.10
CA GLU A 89 20.23 4.68 -12.01
C GLU A 89 19.82 4.90 -13.47
N ILE A 90 18.53 4.76 -13.80
CA ILE A 90 18.05 5.05 -15.16
C ILE A 90 18.36 6.52 -15.51
N PRO A 91 18.79 6.83 -16.75
CA PRO A 91 19.35 8.14 -17.11
C PRO A 91 18.52 9.37 -16.75
N PHE A 92 17.21 9.27 -16.80
CA PHE A 92 16.32 10.37 -16.40
C PHE A 92 16.07 10.44 -14.88
N ALA A 93 16.24 9.34 -14.14
CA ALA A 93 16.02 9.26 -12.70
C ALA A 93 17.26 9.64 -11.89
N LYS A 94 18.45 9.18 -12.28
CA LYS A 94 19.69 9.33 -11.53
C LYS A 94 20.16 10.76 -11.29
N ASN A 95 19.69 11.70 -12.10
CA ASN A 95 20.01 13.12 -11.95
C ASN A 95 19.04 13.86 -11.00
N SER A 96 18.03 13.16 -10.48
CA SER A 96 17.14 13.69 -9.46
C SER A 96 17.85 13.78 -8.12
N ASN A 97 17.60 14.86 -7.36
CA ASN A 97 18.04 14.93 -5.96
C ASN A 97 17.34 13.88 -5.07
N HIS A 98 16.24 13.31 -5.54
CA HIS A 98 15.46 12.30 -4.85
C HIS A 98 14.88 11.31 -5.88
N PRO A 99 15.67 10.33 -6.35
CA PRO A 99 15.16 9.32 -7.27
C PRO A 99 14.13 8.44 -6.55
N VAL A 100 12.99 8.23 -7.21
CA VAL A 100 11.84 7.48 -6.66
C VAL A 100 11.25 6.48 -7.66
N THR A 101 11.92 6.27 -8.78
CA THR A 101 11.48 5.34 -9.82
C THR A 101 11.31 3.95 -9.24
N SER A 102 10.15 3.31 -9.47
CA SER A 102 9.76 2.02 -8.92
C SER A 102 9.30 2.02 -7.45
N ASP A 103 9.47 3.10 -6.70
CA ASP A 103 9.17 3.15 -5.27
C ASP A 103 7.66 3.14 -4.98
N PHE A 104 7.32 2.68 -3.77
CA PHE A 104 6.08 3.00 -3.10
C PHE A 104 6.33 4.18 -2.16
N GLN A 105 5.43 5.17 -2.12
CA GLN A 105 5.67 6.36 -1.31
C GLN A 105 4.41 6.77 -0.54
N PHE A 106 4.61 7.11 0.74
CA PHE A 106 3.63 7.81 1.55
C PHE A 106 3.90 9.32 1.55
N THR A 107 2.84 10.12 1.53
CA THR A 107 2.89 11.57 1.71
C THR A 107 2.04 11.95 2.92
N TYR A 108 2.61 12.70 3.85
CA TYR A 108 1.92 13.15 5.07
C TYR A 108 2.37 14.55 5.47
N THR A 109 1.61 15.17 6.37
CA THR A 109 1.99 16.46 6.96
C THR A 109 2.50 16.22 8.37
N ASP A 110 3.68 16.72 8.69
CA ASP A 110 4.25 16.64 10.02
C ASP A 110 3.55 17.59 11.02
N ILE A 111 3.92 17.51 12.29
CA ILE A 111 3.28 18.27 13.38
C ILE A 111 3.46 19.79 13.26
N ILE A 112 4.40 20.25 12.43
CA ILE A 112 4.64 21.70 12.19
C ILE A 112 4.11 22.15 10.83
N GLY A 113 3.38 21.28 10.12
CA GLY A 113 2.66 21.60 8.88
C GLY A 113 3.48 21.41 7.60
N HIS A 114 4.68 20.84 7.65
CA HIS A 114 5.45 20.55 6.45
C HIS A 114 4.95 19.26 5.79
N VAL A 115 4.86 19.27 4.47
CA VAL A 115 4.62 18.07 3.68
C VAL A 115 5.90 17.25 3.63
N GLN A 116 5.78 15.99 4.01
CA GLN A 116 6.87 15.01 4.03
C GLN A 116 6.52 13.82 3.14
N ASP A 117 7.52 13.29 2.49
CA ASP A 117 7.42 12.06 1.71
C ASP A 117 8.28 10.97 2.34
N TYR A 118 7.73 9.76 2.45
CA TYR A 118 8.43 8.58 2.91
C TYR A 118 8.42 7.52 1.81
N SER A 119 9.55 7.37 1.12
CA SER A 119 9.72 6.41 0.04
C SER A 119 10.16 5.06 0.57
N ILE A 120 9.61 4.01 0.01
CA ILE A 120 9.96 2.62 0.25
C ILE A 120 10.51 2.09 -1.07
N PRO A 121 11.84 1.92 -1.18
CA PRO A 121 12.47 1.33 -2.35
C PRO A 121 12.04 -0.13 -2.54
N MET A 122 11.73 -0.50 -3.78
CA MET A 122 11.11 -1.77 -4.12
C MET A 122 12.07 -2.72 -4.81
N ASP A 123 12.25 -3.89 -4.22
CA ASP A 123 12.98 -5.03 -4.77
C ASP A 123 12.36 -6.35 -4.26
N SER A 124 12.90 -7.48 -4.66
CA SER A 124 12.41 -8.81 -4.25
C SER A 124 12.43 -9.05 -2.73
N ASP A 125 13.23 -8.31 -1.96
CA ASP A 125 13.22 -8.40 -0.49
C ASP A 125 11.91 -7.91 0.14
N LYS A 126 11.08 -7.24 -0.62
CA LYS A 126 9.75 -6.80 -0.20
C LYS A 126 8.64 -7.78 -0.57
N GLU A 127 8.93 -8.85 -1.30
CA GLU A 127 7.94 -9.88 -1.60
C GLU A 127 7.48 -10.58 -0.31
N GLY A 128 6.16 -10.77 -0.15
CA GLY A 128 5.53 -11.27 1.06
C GLY A 128 5.42 -10.23 2.20
N VAL A 129 5.95 -9.02 2.03
CA VAL A 129 5.80 -7.94 3.01
C VAL A 129 4.44 -7.29 2.87
N MET A 130 3.74 -7.12 3.98
CA MET A 130 2.49 -6.36 4.07
C MET A 130 2.75 -4.99 4.71
N LEU A 131 2.29 -3.93 4.06
CA LEU A 131 2.08 -2.64 4.70
C LEU A 131 0.62 -2.49 5.09
N LEU A 132 0.38 -2.18 6.35
CA LEU A 132 -0.93 -1.83 6.91
C LEU A 132 -0.87 -0.38 7.38
N PHE A 133 -1.80 0.45 6.93
CA PHE A 133 -1.79 1.89 7.21
C PHE A 133 -3.20 2.47 7.26
N PRO A 134 -3.41 3.62 7.92
CA PRO A 134 -4.69 4.31 7.91
C PRO A 134 -5.14 4.63 6.48
N SER A 135 -6.39 4.32 6.14
CA SER A 135 -6.89 4.51 4.76
C SER A 135 -6.78 5.95 4.25
N ARG A 136 -6.77 6.93 5.17
CA ARG A 136 -6.61 8.36 4.84
C ARG A 136 -5.18 8.78 4.55
N LEU A 137 -4.18 7.94 4.86
CA LEU A 137 -2.78 8.24 4.55
C LEU A 137 -2.57 8.22 3.04
N ARG A 138 -2.13 9.36 2.52
CA ARG A 138 -1.88 9.50 1.08
C ARG A 138 -0.69 8.67 0.67
N HIS A 139 -0.82 8.01 -0.46
CA HIS A 139 0.22 7.17 -1.01
C HIS A 139 0.17 7.12 -2.53
N GLN A 140 1.28 6.69 -3.12
CA GLN A 140 1.43 6.55 -4.56
C GLN A 140 2.39 5.40 -4.89
N VAL A 141 2.25 4.89 -6.11
CA VAL A 141 3.13 3.85 -6.66
C VAL A 141 3.78 4.40 -7.90
N TYR A 142 5.09 4.56 -7.87
CA TYR A 142 5.83 5.03 -9.03
C TYR A 142 5.96 3.95 -10.10
N PRO A 143 6.02 4.34 -11.37
CA PRO A 143 6.26 3.41 -12.46
C PRO A 143 7.67 2.82 -12.39
N PHE A 144 7.82 1.61 -12.88
CA PHE A 144 9.11 1.00 -13.17
C PHE A 144 9.32 0.88 -14.68
N TYR A 145 10.54 0.62 -15.10
CA TYR A 145 10.95 0.67 -16.51
C TYR A 145 11.88 -0.49 -16.84
N ASN A 146 12.06 -0.74 -18.17
CA ASN A 146 13.01 -1.72 -18.71
C ASN A 146 12.78 -3.15 -18.21
N CYS A 147 11.53 -3.52 -17.92
CA CYS A 147 11.15 -4.85 -17.50
C CYS A 147 9.76 -5.21 -18.03
N ASP A 148 9.65 -6.29 -18.77
CA ASP A 148 8.39 -6.74 -19.36
C ASP A 148 7.56 -7.62 -18.41
N GLU A 149 8.11 -7.98 -17.25
CA GLU A 149 7.39 -8.71 -16.23
C GLU A 149 6.50 -7.79 -15.41
N GLN A 150 5.43 -8.34 -14.84
CA GLN A 150 4.48 -7.59 -14.03
C GLN A 150 4.89 -7.58 -12.55
N ARG A 151 4.73 -6.42 -11.90
CA ARG A 151 4.66 -6.33 -10.44
C ARG A 151 3.27 -6.73 -10.00
N ILE A 152 3.17 -7.67 -9.05
CA ILE A 152 1.88 -8.19 -8.57
C ILE A 152 1.71 -7.79 -7.10
N SER A 153 0.59 -7.16 -6.78
CA SER A 153 0.23 -6.81 -5.41
C SER A 153 -1.23 -7.12 -5.10
N ILE A 154 -1.49 -7.58 -3.87
CA ILE A 154 -2.83 -7.72 -3.31
C ILE A 154 -3.06 -6.54 -2.38
N SER A 155 -4.20 -5.87 -2.54
CA SER A 155 -4.57 -4.71 -1.74
C SER A 155 -6.00 -4.81 -1.26
N GLY A 156 -6.32 -4.12 -0.18
CA GLY A 156 -7.68 -4.07 0.33
C GLY A 156 -7.93 -2.93 1.30
N ASN A 157 -9.21 -2.71 1.56
CA ASN A 157 -9.70 -1.70 2.49
C ASN A 157 -10.57 -2.34 3.57
N ILE A 158 -10.39 -1.89 4.80
CA ILE A 158 -11.10 -2.33 5.97
C ILE A 158 -11.92 -1.16 6.49
N VAL A 159 -13.18 -1.40 6.71
CA VAL A 159 -14.14 -0.44 7.27
C VAL A 159 -14.67 -0.94 8.61
N ARG A 160 -15.38 -0.06 9.32
CA ARG A 160 -16.27 -0.47 10.40
C ARG A 160 -17.62 -0.83 9.80
N SER A 161 -18.21 -1.94 10.24
CA SER A 161 -19.58 -2.36 9.91
C SER A 161 -20.62 -1.46 10.55
#